data_8e626fd836d518faf5f342465a860e45
#
_entry.id   8e626fd836d518faf5f342465a860e45
#
_cell.length_a   1.000
_cell.length_b   1.000
_cell.length_c   1.000
_cell.angle_alpha   90.00
_cell.angle_beta   90.00
_cell.angle_gamma   90.00
#
_symmetry.space_group_name_H-M   'P 1'
#
loop_
_entity.id
_entity.type
_entity.pdbx_description
1 polymer ?
#
loop_
_entity_poly.entity_id
_entity_poly.type
_entity_poly.pdbx_seq_one_letter_code
_entity_poly.pdbx_strand_id
1 'polypeptide(L)'
;TAPLIVYIGSIMLMGRLSDTHGRRKMLLIASVAFIVLTVPIFMLMGTRNIWVVLLCEIAFAIMLTINDGTLATFLAESFPTEVRYTGFALSFNTANALLGGTAPTIATALIQYTGSSMAPAYYLAFIAFMALTAMLAIPQHATSALDREQAESAQSQG
;
A
#
# COMPACT_ATOMS: atom_id res chain seq x y z
N THR A 1 -13.46 -16.00 -1.51
CA THR A 1 -12.39 -16.92 -0.98
C THR A 1 -11.20 -17.04 -1.91
N ALA A 2 -11.39 -17.18 -3.25
CA ALA A 2 -10.29 -17.28 -4.21
C ALA A 2 -9.30 -16.09 -4.17
N PRO A 3 -9.75 -14.82 -4.17
CA PRO A 3 -8.85 -13.68 -4.06
C PRO A 3 -8.01 -13.68 -2.77
N LEU A 4 -8.56 -14.16 -1.65
CA LEU A 4 -7.82 -14.26 -0.40
C LEU A 4 -6.69 -15.29 -0.43
N ILE A 5 -6.90 -16.43 -1.11
CA ILE A 5 -5.86 -17.45 -1.30
C ILE A 5 -4.72 -16.87 -2.14
N VAL A 6 -5.05 -16.16 -3.22
CA VAL A 6 -4.06 -15.48 -4.06
C VAL A 6 -3.33 -14.41 -3.25
N TYR A 7 -4.04 -13.62 -2.44
CA TYR A 7 -3.44 -12.61 -1.57
C TYR A 7 -2.42 -13.22 -0.61
N ILE A 8 -2.80 -14.27 0.14
CA ILE A 8 -1.90 -14.93 1.10
C ILE A 8 -0.69 -15.55 0.42
N GLY A 9 -0.90 -16.21 -0.73
CA GLY A 9 0.20 -16.80 -1.49
C GLY A 9 1.15 -15.78 -2.09
N SER A 10 0.62 -14.64 -2.53
CA SER A 10 1.41 -13.61 -3.20
C SER A 10 2.17 -12.70 -2.23
N ILE A 11 1.71 -12.50 -0.98
CA ILE A 11 2.33 -11.54 -0.06
C ILE A 11 3.78 -11.90 0.28
N MET A 12 4.08 -13.19 0.48
CA MET A 12 5.44 -13.67 0.73
C MET A 12 6.35 -13.48 -0.49
N LEU A 13 5.81 -13.72 -1.69
CA LEU A 13 6.54 -13.55 -2.94
C LEU A 13 6.86 -12.08 -3.19
N MET A 14 5.88 -11.20 -2.97
CA MET A 14 6.04 -9.75 -3.15
C MET A 14 6.98 -9.14 -2.13
N GLY A 15 6.99 -9.61 -0.88
CA GLY A 15 7.99 -9.23 0.12
C GLY A 15 9.41 -9.53 -0.36
N ARG A 16 9.68 -10.75 -0.84
CA ARG A 16 11.00 -11.13 -1.40
C ARG A 16 11.37 -10.33 -2.65
N LEU A 17 10.40 -10.07 -3.53
CA LEU A 17 10.62 -9.28 -4.74
C LEU A 17 10.96 -7.82 -4.40
N SER A 18 10.34 -7.28 -3.36
CA SER A 18 10.62 -5.96 -2.82
C SER A 18 12.06 -5.84 -2.30
N ASP A 19 12.58 -6.88 -1.65
CA ASP A 19 13.95 -6.90 -1.15
C ASP A 19 15.00 -6.87 -2.28
N THR A 20 14.68 -7.44 -3.45
CA THR A 20 15.61 -7.49 -4.60
C THR A 20 15.56 -6.24 -5.48
N HIS A 21 14.39 -5.61 -5.64
CA HIS A 21 14.19 -4.48 -6.57
C HIS A 21 14.21 -3.11 -5.88
N GLY A 22 14.27 -3.09 -4.56
CA GLY A 22 14.25 -1.87 -3.75
C GLY A 22 12.82 -1.46 -3.37
N ARG A 23 12.60 -1.35 -2.07
CA ARG A 23 11.27 -1.14 -1.44
C ARG A 23 10.56 0.12 -1.92
N ARG A 24 11.29 1.24 -2.01
CA ARG A 24 10.73 2.50 -2.49
C ARG A 24 10.22 2.40 -3.93
N LYS A 25 10.98 1.73 -4.81
CA LYS A 25 10.57 1.53 -6.21
C LYS A 25 9.30 0.69 -6.31
N MET A 26 9.21 -0.37 -5.52
CA MET A 26 8.02 -1.23 -5.50
C MET A 26 6.78 -0.49 -4.99
N LEU A 27 6.91 0.34 -3.94
CA LEU A 27 5.80 1.18 -3.46
C LEU A 27 5.37 2.23 -4.50
N LEU A 28 6.31 2.86 -5.21
CA LEU A 28 5.99 3.77 -6.30
C LEU A 28 5.25 3.07 -7.44
N ILE A 29 5.69 1.87 -7.83
CA ILE A 29 5.03 1.06 -8.86
C ILE A 29 3.62 0.67 -8.39
N ALA A 30 3.46 0.24 -7.14
CA ALA A 30 2.16 -0.09 -6.58
C ALA A 30 1.21 1.11 -6.60
N SER A 31 1.66 2.29 -6.15
CA SER A 31 0.86 3.52 -6.14
C SER A 31 0.43 3.94 -7.55
N VAL A 32 1.34 3.90 -8.52
CA VAL A 32 1.03 4.20 -9.93
C VAL A 32 0.05 3.18 -10.49
N ALA A 33 0.25 1.88 -10.20
CA ALA A 33 -0.67 0.83 -10.64
C ALA A 33 -2.08 1.05 -10.07
N PHE A 34 -2.20 1.42 -8.78
CA PHE A 34 -3.48 1.77 -8.18
C PHE A 34 -4.15 2.96 -8.88
N ILE A 35 -3.41 4.04 -9.16
CA ILE A 35 -3.97 5.21 -9.86
C ILE A 35 -4.50 4.84 -11.23
N VAL A 36 -3.72 4.06 -12.01
CA VAL A 36 -4.03 3.76 -13.41
C VAL A 36 -5.08 2.65 -13.54
N LEU A 37 -4.99 1.59 -12.73
CA LEU A 37 -5.80 0.38 -12.90
C LEU A 37 -7.10 0.39 -12.12
N THR A 38 -7.23 1.20 -11.05
CA THR A 38 -8.45 1.21 -10.23
C THR A 38 -9.70 1.56 -11.04
N VAL A 39 -9.64 2.61 -11.86
CA VAL A 39 -10.79 3.05 -12.66
C VAL A 39 -11.20 2.00 -13.71
N PRO A 40 -10.30 1.47 -14.56
CA PRO A 40 -10.65 0.41 -15.51
C PRO A 40 -11.18 -0.86 -14.82
N ILE A 41 -10.60 -1.27 -13.70
CA ILE A 41 -11.05 -2.44 -12.95
C ILE A 41 -12.49 -2.25 -12.45
N PHE A 42 -12.82 -1.09 -11.87
CA PHE A 42 -14.19 -0.78 -11.46
C PHE A 42 -15.18 -0.75 -12.64
N MET A 43 -14.76 -0.23 -13.80
CA MET A 43 -15.58 -0.29 -15.02
C MET A 43 -15.89 -1.73 -15.43
N LEU A 44 -14.89 -2.62 -15.38
CA LEU A 44 -15.05 -4.03 -15.71
C LEU A 44 -15.94 -4.76 -14.69
N MET A 45 -15.87 -4.42 -13.41
CA MET A 45 -16.76 -4.98 -12.38
C MET A 45 -18.24 -4.65 -12.63
N GLY A 46 -18.55 -3.55 -13.31
CA GLY A 46 -19.89 -3.17 -13.72
C GLY A 46 -20.54 -4.10 -14.75
N THR A 47 -19.81 -4.97 -15.42
CA THR A 47 -20.30 -5.87 -16.48
C THR A 47 -21.20 -7.01 -15.98
N ARG A 48 -21.35 -7.20 -14.66
CA ARG A 48 -22.15 -8.27 -14.01
C ARG A 48 -21.73 -9.71 -14.40
N ASN A 49 -20.59 -9.89 -15.05
CA ASN A 49 -20.06 -11.21 -15.37
C ASN A 49 -19.21 -11.71 -14.18
N ILE A 50 -19.60 -12.83 -13.58
CA ILE A 50 -18.95 -13.38 -12.40
C ILE A 50 -17.47 -13.66 -12.62
N TRP A 51 -17.08 -14.11 -13.81
CA TRP A 51 -15.68 -14.39 -14.13
C TRP A 51 -14.84 -13.11 -14.25
N VAL A 52 -15.43 -12.05 -14.82
CA VAL A 52 -14.77 -10.74 -14.91
C VAL A 52 -14.58 -10.15 -13.52
N VAL A 53 -15.62 -10.20 -12.68
CA VAL A 53 -15.53 -9.73 -11.29
C VAL A 53 -14.46 -10.49 -10.53
N LEU A 54 -14.41 -11.81 -10.64
CA LEU A 54 -13.40 -12.64 -10.00
C LEU A 54 -11.97 -12.27 -10.43
N LEU A 55 -11.76 -12.05 -11.74
CA LEU A 55 -10.45 -11.63 -12.25
C LEU A 55 -10.07 -10.23 -11.74
N CYS A 56 -11.01 -9.31 -11.67
CA CYS A 56 -10.81 -7.98 -11.10
C CYS A 56 -10.42 -8.04 -9.62
N GLU A 57 -11.10 -8.87 -8.83
CA GLU A 57 -10.77 -9.08 -7.42
C GLU A 57 -9.37 -9.69 -7.22
N ILE A 58 -8.99 -10.64 -8.07
CA ILE A 58 -7.64 -11.22 -8.08
C ILE A 58 -6.60 -10.15 -8.44
N ALA A 59 -6.85 -9.31 -9.43
CA ALA A 59 -5.97 -8.21 -9.80
C ALA A 59 -5.78 -7.22 -8.64
N PHE A 60 -6.86 -6.84 -7.95
CA PHE A 60 -6.78 -6.03 -6.74
C PHE A 60 -6.01 -6.71 -5.63
N ALA A 61 -6.22 -8.01 -5.40
CA ALA A 61 -5.49 -8.77 -4.39
C ALA A 61 -3.98 -8.72 -4.66
N ILE A 62 -3.54 -8.90 -5.89
CA ILE A 62 -2.13 -8.81 -6.28
C ILE A 62 -1.57 -7.40 -6.06
N MET A 63 -2.32 -6.36 -6.45
CA MET A 63 -1.92 -4.97 -6.23
C MET A 63 -1.76 -4.65 -4.74
N LEU A 64 -2.68 -5.13 -3.90
CA LEU A 64 -2.61 -4.99 -2.45
C LEU A 64 -1.40 -5.70 -1.87
N THR A 65 -1.06 -6.92 -2.34
CA THR A 65 0.12 -7.65 -1.83
C THR A 65 1.43 -6.95 -2.15
N ILE A 66 1.55 -6.26 -3.29
CA ILE A 66 2.73 -5.46 -3.62
C ILE A 66 2.86 -4.30 -2.61
N ASN A 67 1.74 -3.64 -2.31
CA ASN A 67 1.72 -2.54 -1.36
C ASN A 67 2.02 -3.01 0.07
N ASP A 68 1.26 -3.98 0.57
CA ASP A 68 1.31 -4.41 1.98
C ASP A 68 2.63 -5.15 2.30
N GLY A 69 3.09 -6.01 1.40
CA GLY A 69 4.36 -6.72 1.56
C GLY A 69 5.57 -5.81 1.56
N THR A 70 5.49 -4.66 0.88
CA THR A 70 6.58 -3.68 0.81
C THR A 70 6.47 -2.62 1.90
N LEU A 71 5.24 -2.13 2.18
CA LEU A 71 4.98 -1.04 3.12
C LEU A 71 5.38 -1.41 4.54
N ALA A 72 5.03 -2.61 5.00
CA ALA A 72 5.35 -3.06 6.36
C ALA A 72 6.86 -3.04 6.61
N THR A 73 7.62 -3.53 5.66
CA THR A 73 9.09 -3.57 5.75
C THR A 73 9.71 -2.19 5.62
N PHE A 74 9.25 -1.39 4.67
CA PHE A 74 9.69 -0.01 4.47
C PHE A 74 9.44 0.84 5.72
N LEU A 75 8.25 0.71 6.31
CA LEU A 75 7.88 1.47 7.50
C LEU A 75 8.71 1.02 8.73
N ALA A 76 8.94 -0.29 8.89
CA ALA A 76 9.78 -0.81 9.96
C ALA A 76 11.23 -0.31 9.86
N GLU A 77 11.77 -0.16 8.67
CA GLU A 77 13.13 0.36 8.43
C GLU A 77 13.24 1.89 8.57
N SER A 78 12.11 2.60 8.49
CA SER A 78 12.06 4.05 8.64
C SER A 78 12.25 4.52 10.09
N PHE A 79 12.22 3.60 11.06
CA PHE A 79 12.38 3.92 12.47
C PHE A 79 13.71 3.36 13.04
N PRO A 80 14.40 4.12 13.92
CA PRO A 80 15.54 3.61 14.68
C PRO A 80 15.18 2.35 15.48
N THR A 81 16.16 1.47 15.69
CA THR A 81 15.95 0.15 16.33
C THR A 81 15.26 0.23 17.69
N GLU A 82 15.54 1.27 18.46
CA GLU A 82 15.00 1.47 19.82
C GLU A 82 13.50 1.69 19.85
N VAL A 83 12.96 2.41 18.86
CA VAL A 83 11.52 2.77 18.78
C VAL A 83 10.78 2.11 17.61
N ARG A 84 11.45 1.22 16.88
CA ARG A 84 10.94 0.61 15.64
C ARG A 84 9.57 -0.04 15.80
N TYR A 85 9.41 -0.88 16.83
CA TYR A 85 8.14 -1.58 17.05
C TYR A 85 7.00 -0.64 17.42
N THR A 86 7.27 0.32 18.30
CA THR A 86 6.27 1.30 18.74
C THR A 86 5.92 2.27 17.62
N GLY A 87 6.93 2.79 16.93
CA GLY A 87 6.75 3.71 15.79
C GLY A 87 5.99 3.06 14.65
N PHE A 88 6.38 1.84 14.27
CA PHE A 88 5.68 1.04 13.27
C PHE A 88 4.22 0.78 13.68
N ALA A 89 4.01 0.22 14.87
CA ALA A 89 2.68 -0.14 15.34
C ALA A 89 1.75 1.08 15.42
N LEU A 90 2.23 2.20 15.94
CA LEU A 90 1.44 3.43 16.05
C LEU A 90 1.08 3.98 14.66
N SER A 91 2.06 4.11 13.77
CA SER A 91 1.85 4.66 12.42
C SER A 91 0.93 3.77 11.60
N PHE A 92 1.18 2.46 11.57
CA PHE A 92 0.42 1.49 10.80
C PHE A 92 -1.01 1.37 11.30
N ASN A 93 -1.21 1.23 12.62
CA ASN A 93 -2.55 1.09 13.20
C ASN A 93 -3.35 2.39 13.08
N THR A 94 -2.72 3.56 13.26
CA THR A 94 -3.41 4.85 13.08
C THR A 94 -3.86 5.03 11.64
N ALA A 95 -3.00 4.75 10.67
CA ALA A 95 -3.35 4.83 9.25
C ALA A 95 -4.47 3.85 8.89
N ASN A 96 -4.39 2.60 9.35
CA ASN A 96 -5.44 1.61 9.12
C ASN A 96 -6.77 1.97 9.80
N ALA A 97 -6.75 2.49 11.01
CA ALA A 97 -7.96 2.91 11.71
C ALA A 97 -8.63 4.09 11.02
N LEU A 98 -7.86 5.10 10.61
CA LEU A 98 -8.39 6.30 9.97
C LEU A 98 -8.83 6.06 8.53
N LEU A 99 -8.01 5.39 7.73
CA LEU A 99 -8.27 5.20 6.30
C LEU A 99 -8.97 3.88 6.00
N GLY A 100 -8.50 2.78 6.59
CA GLY A 100 -9.07 1.46 6.37
C GLY A 100 -10.44 1.29 7.05
N GLY A 101 -10.54 1.69 8.32
CA GLY A 101 -11.79 1.57 9.09
C GLY A 101 -12.93 2.44 8.56
N THR A 102 -12.62 3.62 8.02
CA THR A 102 -13.63 4.54 7.45
C THR A 102 -13.91 4.29 5.97
N ALA A 103 -13.07 3.56 5.26
CA ALA A 103 -13.19 3.35 3.81
C ALA A 103 -14.55 2.79 3.37
N PRO A 104 -15.15 1.76 4.01
CA PRO A 104 -16.46 1.25 3.62
C PRO A 104 -17.57 2.29 3.81
N THR A 105 -17.52 3.06 4.88
CA THR A 105 -18.49 4.12 5.18
C THR A 105 -18.39 5.25 4.15
N ILE A 106 -17.18 5.69 3.84
CA ILE A 106 -16.93 6.72 2.82
C ILE A 106 -17.37 6.24 1.45
N ALA A 107 -17.04 4.99 1.07
CA ALA A 107 -17.45 4.41 -0.20
C ALA A 107 -18.98 4.37 -0.34
N THR A 108 -19.67 3.92 0.71
CA THR A 108 -21.14 3.86 0.73
C THR A 108 -21.75 5.25 0.64
N ALA A 109 -21.24 6.21 1.42
CA ALA A 109 -21.70 7.59 1.37
C ALA A 109 -21.49 8.21 -0.02
N LEU A 110 -20.32 8.01 -0.64
CA LEU A 110 -20.04 8.50 -1.99
C LEU A 110 -21.01 7.95 -3.03
N ILE A 111 -21.35 6.65 -2.95
CA ILE A 111 -22.33 6.04 -3.86
C ILE A 111 -23.72 6.66 -3.63
N GLN A 112 -24.13 6.88 -2.38
CA GLN A 112 -25.43 7.48 -2.05
C GLN A 112 -25.53 8.94 -2.52
N TYR A 113 -24.46 9.74 -2.33
CA TYR A 113 -24.47 11.15 -2.74
C TYR A 113 -24.34 11.37 -4.24
N THR A 114 -23.52 10.56 -4.91
CA THR A 114 -23.26 10.72 -6.36
C THR A 114 -24.19 9.90 -7.24
N GLY A 115 -24.87 8.89 -6.68
CA GLY A 115 -25.65 7.93 -7.45
C GLY A 115 -24.81 7.03 -8.37
N SER A 116 -23.48 7.10 -8.28
CA SER A 116 -22.55 6.39 -9.17
C SER A 116 -21.77 5.33 -8.42
N SER A 117 -21.80 4.10 -8.91
CA SER A 117 -20.97 3.00 -8.42
C SER A 117 -19.46 3.20 -8.66
N MET A 118 -19.10 4.18 -9.49
CA MET A 118 -17.70 4.53 -9.81
C MET A 118 -17.08 5.49 -8.80
N ALA A 119 -17.87 6.12 -7.92
CA ALA A 119 -17.36 7.08 -6.95
C ALA A 119 -16.27 6.52 -6.03
N PRO A 120 -16.36 5.28 -5.50
CA PRO A 120 -15.27 4.68 -4.73
C PRO A 120 -13.97 4.50 -5.52
N ALA A 121 -14.04 4.27 -6.83
CA ALA A 121 -12.84 4.15 -7.66
C ALA A 121 -12.04 5.46 -7.71
N TYR A 122 -12.72 6.59 -7.86
CA TYR A 122 -12.07 7.91 -7.82
C TYR A 122 -11.49 8.22 -6.44
N TYR A 123 -12.17 7.82 -5.38
CA TYR A 123 -11.68 7.97 -4.00
C TYR A 123 -10.40 7.16 -3.78
N LEU A 124 -10.36 5.89 -4.21
CA LEU A 124 -9.15 5.06 -4.12
C LEU A 124 -8.01 5.61 -4.96
N ALA A 125 -8.28 6.07 -6.18
CA ALA A 125 -7.28 6.71 -7.03
C ALA A 125 -6.71 8.00 -6.39
N PHE A 126 -7.56 8.79 -5.73
CA PHE A 126 -7.14 9.99 -5.00
C PHE A 126 -6.24 9.65 -3.80
N ILE A 127 -6.61 8.64 -3.00
CA ILE A 127 -5.74 8.17 -1.89
C ILE A 127 -4.40 7.65 -2.41
N ALA A 128 -4.42 6.87 -3.49
CA ALA A 128 -3.19 6.38 -4.12
C ALA A 128 -2.31 7.52 -4.63
N PHE A 129 -2.91 8.59 -5.17
CA PHE A 129 -2.20 9.79 -5.57
C PHE A 129 -1.59 10.53 -4.37
N MET A 130 -2.32 10.66 -3.27
CA MET A 130 -1.77 11.22 -2.02
C MET A 130 -0.60 10.38 -1.49
N ALA A 131 -0.72 9.06 -1.51
CA ALA A 131 0.35 8.16 -1.11
C ALA A 131 1.60 8.31 -2.00
N LEU A 132 1.39 8.43 -3.31
CA LEU A 132 2.47 8.66 -4.27
C LEU A 132 3.19 9.99 -4.00
N THR A 133 2.45 11.08 -3.78
CA THR A 133 3.03 12.39 -3.48
C THR A 133 3.79 12.40 -2.15
N ALA A 134 3.25 11.76 -1.12
CA ALA A 134 3.93 11.60 0.16
C ALA A 134 5.24 10.82 0.00
N MET A 135 5.22 9.74 -0.79
CA MET A 135 6.39 8.91 -1.06
C MET A 135 7.48 9.65 -1.84
N LEU A 136 7.09 10.52 -2.76
CA LEU A 136 8.01 11.38 -3.52
C LEU A 136 8.58 12.51 -2.66
N ALA A 137 7.81 13.00 -1.69
CA ALA A 137 8.22 14.05 -0.76
C ALA A 137 9.26 13.58 0.28
N ILE A 138 9.33 12.27 0.57
CA ILE A 138 10.33 11.71 1.48
C ILE A 138 11.70 11.69 0.79
N PRO A 139 12.69 12.49 1.25
CA PRO A 139 14.02 12.53 0.62
C PRO A 139 14.75 11.20 0.77
N GLN A 140 15.47 10.79 -0.27
CA GLN A 140 16.28 9.55 -0.24
C GLN A 140 17.39 9.60 0.80
N HIS A 141 17.82 10.81 1.18
CA HIS A 141 18.90 11.03 2.16
C HIS A 141 18.48 10.76 3.63
N ALA A 142 17.20 10.77 3.94
CA ALA A 142 16.74 10.49 5.31
C ALA A 142 17.03 9.05 5.74
N THR A 143 16.82 8.08 4.85
CA THR A 143 17.17 6.67 5.07
C THR A 143 18.68 6.45 5.14
N SER A 144 19.46 7.10 4.29
CA SER A 144 20.91 6.97 4.28
C SER A 144 21.59 7.69 5.47
N ALA A 145 20.97 8.70 6.05
CA ALA A 145 21.48 9.36 7.27
C ALA A 145 21.31 8.46 8.50
N LEU A 146 20.16 7.79 8.62
CA LEU A 146 19.93 6.82 9.70
C LEU A 146 20.86 5.60 9.59
N ASP A 147 21.12 5.12 8.38
CA ASP A 147 22.07 4.02 8.15
C ASP A 147 23.49 4.42 8.54
N ARG A 148 23.89 5.68 8.34
CA ARG A 148 25.20 6.21 8.74
C ARG A 148 25.32 6.36 10.25
N GLU A 149 24.29 6.92 10.91
CA GLU A 149 24.28 7.03 12.38
C GLU A 149 24.34 5.66 13.05
N GLN A 150 23.66 4.67 12.50
CA GLN A 150 23.71 3.29 12.99
C GLN A 150 25.08 2.64 12.79
N ALA A 151 25.72 2.89 11.66
CA ALA A 151 27.07 2.40 11.40
C ALA A 151 28.12 3.06 12.31
N GLU A 152 28.01 4.35 12.57
CA GLU A 152 28.88 5.10 13.47
C GLU A 152 28.69 4.67 14.94
N SER A 153 27.45 4.45 15.38
CA SER A 153 27.17 3.97 16.74
C SER A 153 27.65 2.53 16.97
N ALA A 154 27.60 1.68 15.96
CA ALA A 154 28.13 0.32 16.03
C ALA A 154 29.66 0.30 16.12
N GLN A 155 30.35 1.23 15.46
CA GLN A 155 31.81 1.37 15.51
C GLN A 155 32.31 1.98 16.83
N SER A 156 31.49 2.77 17.51
CA SER A 156 31.88 3.39 18.81
C SER A 156 31.70 2.46 19.99
N GLN A 157 31.06 1.31 19.83
CA GLN A 157 30.80 0.31 20.87
C GLN A 157 31.72 -0.93 20.77
N GLY A 158 32.61 -1.00 19.79
CA GLY A 158 33.58 -2.08 19.58
C GLY A 158 35.00 -1.60 19.85
#